data_84e8ba6f1d55801570791dbcdde574a2
#
_entry.id   84e8ba6f1d55801570791dbcdde574a2
#
_cell.length_a   1.000
_cell.length_b   1.000
_cell.length_c   1.000
_cell.angle_alpha   90.00
_cell.angle_beta   90.00
_cell.angle_gamma   90.00
#
_symmetry.space_group_name_H-M   'P 1'
#
loop_
_entity.id
_entity.type
_entity.pdbx_description
1 polymer ?
#
loop_
_entity_poly.entity_id
_entity_poly.type
_entity_poly.pdbx_seq_one_letter_code
_entity_poly.pdbx_strand_id
1 'polypeptide(L)'
;MEKLKVLSLFSGIGAFEKALEREKIPHEVVAYCEIDKYASKSYSTIHNIPESLNLGDISKVDTSDIPECDLVTYGFPCQDISVAGLQKGIKAGETRSGLLYEALRIIETKKPKYAIAENVKNLVGKRFKGDFEQLLALLDDMGYNSYWQVLNAKDYGIPQNRERVFVISIRKDIDTKAFSFPEKQKLTLCLRDMLEETVDSKYFLTGKYDSIVKVNDNYSLLQGGVFGGFASTRRVYETT
;
A
#
# COMPACT_ATOMS: atom_id res chain seq x y z
N MET A 1 -13.77 23.95 -5.55
CA MET A 1 -12.91 23.06 -6.34
C MET A 1 -13.70 21.77 -6.60
N GLU A 2 -13.62 21.26 -7.80
CA GLU A 2 -14.19 19.95 -8.13
C GLU A 2 -13.50 18.87 -7.31
N LYS A 3 -14.26 17.89 -6.81
CA LYS A 3 -13.70 16.78 -6.04
C LYS A 3 -12.96 15.81 -6.95
N LEU A 4 -11.82 15.34 -6.50
CA LEU A 4 -11.06 14.30 -7.18
C LEU A 4 -11.82 12.96 -7.07
N LYS A 5 -12.22 12.38 -8.21
CA LYS A 5 -12.89 11.07 -8.25
C LYS A 5 -11.86 9.95 -8.12
N VAL A 6 -11.96 9.17 -7.06
CA VAL A 6 -10.99 8.13 -6.69
C VAL A 6 -11.57 6.74 -6.91
N LEU A 7 -10.85 5.92 -7.65
CA LEU A 7 -11.04 4.48 -7.71
C LEU A 7 -9.89 3.80 -6.94
N SER A 8 -10.25 3.03 -5.92
CA SER A 8 -9.26 2.38 -5.04
C SER A 8 -9.22 0.88 -5.30
N LEU A 9 -8.14 0.38 -5.87
CA LEU A 9 -7.95 -1.03 -6.17
C LEU A 9 -7.08 -1.69 -5.11
N PHE A 10 -7.47 -2.89 -4.66
CA PHE A 10 -6.84 -3.57 -3.52
C PHE A 10 -6.83 -2.68 -2.27
N SER A 11 -7.97 -2.07 -2.01
CA SER A 11 -8.09 -0.92 -1.11
C SER A 11 -7.66 -1.19 0.34
N GLY A 12 -7.75 -2.45 0.80
CA GLY A 12 -7.49 -2.78 2.19
C GLY A 12 -8.41 -1.98 3.10
N ILE A 13 -7.82 -1.22 4.03
CA ILE A 13 -8.55 -0.32 4.93
C ILE A 13 -8.50 1.16 4.50
N GLY A 14 -7.98 1.47 3.30
CA GLY A 14 -8.02 2.82 2.72
C GLY A 14 -6.90 3.75 3.16
N ALA A 15 -5.65 3.33 3.04
CA ALA A 15 -4.50 4.16 3.41
C ALA A 15 -4.34 5.38 2.50
N PHE A 16 -4.64 5.26 1.21
CA PHE A 16 -4.57 6.36 0.25
C PHE A 16 -5.66 7.40 0.50
N GLU A 17 -6.88 6.95 0.77
CA GLU A 17 -8.01 7.81 1.11
C GLU A 17 -7.74 8.60 2.39
N LYS A 18 -7.15 7.93 3.40
CA LYS A 18 -6.76 8.59 4.64
C LYS A 18 -5.65 9.62 4.42
N ALA A 19 -4.74 9.39 3.48
CA ALA A 19 -3.73 10.37 3.10
C ALA A 19 -4.38 11.60 2.43
N LEU A 20 -5.29 11.41 1.48
CA LEU A 20 -6.03 12.50 0.83
C LEU A 20 -6.82 13.32 1.85
N GLU A 21 -7.46 12.67 2.83
CA GLU A 21 -8.17 13.33 3.92
C GLU A 21 -7.24 14.19 4.77
N ARG A 22 -6.08 13.66 5.18
CA ARG A 22 -5.08 14.37 5.99
C ARG A 22 -4.52 15.59 5.28
N GLU A 23 -4.25 15.47 3.98
CA GLU A 23 -3.79 16.57 3.13
C GLU A 23 -4.92 17.51 2.71
N LYS A 24 -6.15 17.28 3.20
CA LYS A 24 -7.34 18.10 2.90
C LYS A 24 -7.61 18.25 1.40
N ILE A 25 -7.28 17.20 0.63
CA ILE A 25 -7.58 17.16 -0.80
C ILE A 25 -9.05 16.76 -0.97
N PRO A 26 -9.90 17.64 -1.54
CA PRO A 26 -11.31 17.33 -1.77
C PRO A 26 -11.42 16.13 -2.74
N HIS A 27 -11.99 15.02 -2.28
CA HIS A 27 -12.14 13.82 -3.07
C HIS A 27 -13.44 13.11 -2.77
N GLU A 28 -13.81 12.21 -3.65
CA GLU A 28 -14.88 11.23 -3.46
C GLU A 28 -14.44 9.88 -4.01
N VAL A 29 -14.68 8.82 -3.27
CA VAL A 29 -14.48 7.46 -3.75
C VAL A 29 -15.69 7.07 -4.59
N VAL A 30 -15.46 6.83 -5.87
CA VAL A 30 -16.52 6.45 -6.82
C VAL A 30 -16.76 4.94 -6.85
N ALA A 31 -15.72 4.15 -6.58
CA ALA A 31 -15.78 2.71 -6.37
C ALA A 31 -14.47 2.22 -5.72
N TYR A 32 -14.48 1.01 -5.18
CA TYR A 32 -13.27 0.33 -4.69
C TYR A 32 -13.33 -1.18 -4.93
N CYS A 33 -12.18 -1.85 -4.93
CA CYS A 33 -12.05 -3.30 -5.04
C CYS A 33 -11.35 -3.84 -3.80
N GLU A 34 -12.05 -4.65 -2.99
CA GLU A 34 -11.50 -5.38 -1.86
C GLU A 34 -12.21 -6.73 -1.70
N ILE A 35 -11.43 -7.82 -1.74
CA ILE A 35 -11.97 -9.18 -1.67
C ILE A 35 -12.20 -9.64 -0.24
N ASP A 36 -11.41 -9.13 0.72
CA ASP A 36 -11.56 -9.47 2.13
C ASP A 36 -12.73 -8.70 2.75
N LYS A 37 -13.76 -9.45 3.21
CA LYS A 37 -14.97 -8.87 3.76
C LYS A 37 -14.75 -8.02 5.02
N TYR A 38 -13.72 -8.34 5.82
CA TYR A 38 -13.42 -7.59 7.02
C TYR A 38 -12.67 -6.29 6.71
N ALA A 39 -11.75 -6.35 5.76
CA ALA A 39 -11.08 -5.17 5.24
C ALA A 39 -12.09 -4.22 4.58
N SER A 40 -13.00 -4.73 3.74
CA SER A 40 -14.08 -3.96 3.11
C SER A 40 -14.99 -3.29 4.14
N LYS A 41 -15.42 -4.04 5.18
CA LYS A 41 -16.24 -3.47 6.26
C LYS A 41 -15.49 -2.39 7.04
N SER A 42 -14.20 -2.61 7.31
CA SER A 42 -13.36 -1.60 7.97
C SER A 42 -13.19 -0.36 7.11
N TYR A 43 -12.96 -0.54 5.80
CA TYR A 43 -12.89 0.54 4.83
C TYR A 43 -14.16 1.40 4.84
N SER A 44 -15.33 0.75 4.69
CA SER A 44 -16.63 1.39 4.73
C SER A 44 -16.84 2.19 6.02
N THR A 45 -16.49 1.63 7.16
CA THR A 45 -16.65 2.26 8.47
C THR A 45 -15.70 3.45 8.66
N ILE A 46 -14.41 3.30 8.31
CA ILE A 46 -13.37 4.32 8.52
C ILE A 46 -13.62 5.55 7.64
N HIS A 47 -14.03 5.33 6.39
CA HIS A 47 -14.20 6.40 5.41
C HIS A 47 -15.64 6.85 5.25
N ASN A 48 -16.59 6.26 5.99
CA ASN A 48 -18.02 6.51 5.86
C ASN A 48 -18.52 6.35 4.40
N ILE A 49 -18.08 5.27 3.76
CA ILE A 49 -18.37 4.94 2.35
C ILE A 49 -19.25 3.68 2.33
N PRO A 50 -20.36 3.65 1.55
CA PRO A 50 -21.21 2.48 1.46
C PRO A 50 -20.47 1.25 0.91
N GLU A 51 -20.67 0.07 1.54
CA GLU A 51 -20.12 -1.19 1.04
C GLU A 51 -20.62 -1.55 -0.38
N SER A 52 -21.73 -0.95 -0.82
CA SER A 52 -22.24 -1.11 -2.18
C SER A 52 -21.33 -0.55 -3.28
N LEU A 53 -20.34 0.29 -2.92
CA LEU A 53 -19.31 0.76 -3.84
C LEU A 53 -18.15 -0.24 -3.99
N ASN A 54 -18.14 -1.35 -3.22
CA ASN A 54 -17.16 -2.40 -3.38
C ASN A 54 -17.49 -3.29 -4.58
N LEU A 55 -16.64 -3.27 -5.59
CA LEU A 55 -16.74 -4.12 -6.78
C LEU A 55 -16.19 -5.54 -6.51
N GLY A 56 -15.59 -5.80 -5.33
CA GLY A 56 -15.09 -7.10 -4.91
C GLY A 56 -13.83 -7.56 -5.63
N ASP A 57 -13.90 -8.74 -6.26
CA ASP A 57 -12.77 -9.38 -6.93
C ASP A 57 -12.46 -8.67 -8.27
N ILE A 58 -11.34 -7.97 -8.31
CA ILE A 58 -10.90 -7.18 -9.48
C ILE A 58 -10.82 -8.00 -10.79
N SER A 59 -10.54 -9.31 -10.68
CA SER A 59 -10.46 -10.19 -11.86
C SER A 59 -11.82 -10.46 -12.51
N LYS A 60 -12.91 -10.14 -11.81
CA LYS A 60 -14.29 -10.34 -12.27
C LYS A 60 -14.99 -9.04 -12.62
N VAL A 61 -14.34 -7.91 -12.39
CA VAL A 61 -14.93 -6.59 -12.64
C VAL A 61 -14.97 -6.32 -14.13
N ASP A 62 -16.16 -6.03 -14.65
CA ASP A 62 -16.30 -5.43 -15.97
C ASP A 62 -15.94 -3.94 -15.89
N THR A 63 -15.08 -3.48 -16.78
CA THR A 63 -14.67 -2.07 -16.81
C THR A 63 -15.82 -1.12 -17.12
N SER A 64 -16.89 -1.60 -17.74
CA SER A 64 -18.12 -0.83 -17.99
C SER A 64 -18.87 -0.46 -16.71
N ASP A 65 -18.75 -1.29 -15.66
CA ASP A 65 -19.37 -1.05 -14.35
C ASP A 65 -18.61 -0.03 -13.50
N ILE A 66 -17.38 0.30 -13.89
CA ILE A 66 -16.55 1.26 -13.17
C ILE A 66 -16.93 2.69 -13.60
N PRO A 67 -17.29 3.58 -12.64
CA PRO A 67 -17.53 4.99 -12.96
C PRO A 67 -16.26 5.68 -13.48
N GLU A 68 -16.43 6.83 -14.15
CA GLU A 68 -15.30 7.69 -14.52
C GLU A 68 -14.54 8.16 -13.26
N CYS A 69 -13.22 8.11 -13.33
CA CYS A 69 -12.34 8.46 -12.23
C CYS A 69 -11.15 9.33 -12.68
N ASP A 70 -10.68 10.17 -11.77
CA ASP A 70 -9.51 11.02 -12.00
C ASP A 70 -8.24 10.38 -11.46
N LEU A 71 -8.34 9.62 -10.37
CA LEU A 71 -7.24 8.96 -9.69
C LEU A 71 -7.55 7.47 -9.49
N VAL A 72 -6.62 6.62 -9.88
CA VAL A 72 -6.59 5.20 -9.50
C VAL A 72 -5.45 4.96 -8.53
N THR A 73 -5.75 4.38 -7.37
CA THR A 73 -4.75 3.89 -6.42
C THR A 73 -4.73 2.36 -6.43
N TYR A 74 -3.54 1.73 -6.41
CA TYR A 74 -3.43 0.29 -6.49
C TYR A 74 -2.20 -0.27 -5.76
N GLY A 75 -2.46 -0.90 -4.61
CA GLY A 75 -1.47 -1.64 -3.83
C GLY A 75 -1.58 -3.14 -4.12
N PHE A 76 -1.15 -3.59 -5.31
CA PHE A 76 -1.35 -4.97 -5.74
C PHE A 76 -0.60 -5.99 -4.86
N PRO A 77 -1.08 -7.24 -4.73
CA PRO A 77 -0.47 -8.24 -3.85
C PRO A 77 1.01 -8.46 -4.11
N CYS A 78 1.82 -8.42 -3.05
CA CYS A 78 3.28 -8.55 -3.12
C CYS A 78 3.81 -9.94 -2.72
N GLN A 79 2.94 -10.94 -2.52
CA GLN A 79 3.31 -12.24 -1.96
C GLN A 79 4.33 -12.99 -2.82
N ASP A 80 4.31 -12.79 -4.13
CA ASP A 80 5.23 -13.42 -5.07
C ASP A 80 6.49 -12.56 -5.35
N ILE A 81 6.57 -11.36 -4.75
CA ILE A 81 7.69 -10.42 -4.90
C ILE A 81 8.40 -10.22 -3.55
N SER A 82 7.67 -10.31 -2.44
CA SER A 82 8.20 -10.06 -1.10
C SER A 82 9.31 -11.05 -0.72
N VAL A 83 10.31 -10.58 0.02
CA VAL A 83 11.36 -11.42 0.62
C VAL A 83 10.77 -12.50 1.54
N ALA A 84 9.64 -12.22 2.19
CA ALA A 84 8.92 -13.17 3.05
C ALA A 84 7.95 -14.08 2.27
N GLY A 85 7.79 -13.89 0.95
CA GLY A 85 6.86 -14.62 0.09
C GLY A 85 7.54 -15.68 -0.78
N LEU A 86 6.78 -16.21 -1.74
CA LEU A 86 7.22 -17.29 -2.61
C LEU A 86 8.21 -16.86 -3.72
N GLN A 87 8.34 -15.58 -3.94
CA GLN A 87 9.25 -14.95 -4.92
C GLN A 87 9.11 -15.49 -6.36
N LYS A 88 7.87 -15.72 -6.81
CA LYS A 88 7.55 -16.25 -8.15
C LYS A 88 7.50 -15.18 -9.25
N GLY A 89 7.54 -13.90 -8.87
CA GLY A 89 7.46 -12.77 -9.80
C GLY A 89 6.02 -12.38 -10.17
N ILE A 90 5.89 -11.52 -11.19
CA ILE A 90 4.61 -11.01 -11.68
C ILE A 90 4.25 -11.75 -12.97
N LYS A 91 3.27 -12.64 -12.90
CA LYS A 91 2.81 -13.41 -14.05
C LYS A 91 1.29 -13.33 -14.14
N ALA A 92 0.79 -12.84 -15.27
CA ALA A 92 -0.64 -12.72 -15.52
C ALA A 92 -1.35 -14.08 -15.39
N GLY A 93 -2.41 -14.14 -14.60
CA GLY A 93 -3.21 -15.34 -14.38
C GLY A 93 -2.53 -16.50 -13.60
N GLU A 94 -1.20 -16.42 -13.33
CA GLU A 94 -0.45 -17.49 -12.68
C GLU A 94 -0.08 -17.18 -11.22
N THR A 95 0.14 -15.89 -10.89
CA THR A 95 0.59 -15.46 -9.57
C THR A 95 -0.35 -14.42 -8.99
N ARG A 96 -0.38 -14.29 -7.65
CA ARG A 96 -1.17 -13.23 -7.00
C ARG A 96 -0.67 -11.84 -7.38
N SER A 97 0.63 -11.67 -7.55
CA SER A 97 1.21 -10.42 -8.04
C SER A 97 0.83 -10.14 -9.50
N GLY A 98 0.41 -11.17 -10.25
CA GLY A 98 -0.14 -11.04 -11.61
C GLY A 98 -1.47 -10.25 -11.67
N LEU A 99 -2.15 -10.05 -10.53
CA LEU A 99 -3.31 -9.15 -10.44
C LEU A 99 -2.97 -7.68 -10.75
N LEU A 100 -1.67 -7.33 -10.83
CA LEU A 100 -1.23 -6.06 -11.41
C LEU A 100 -1.82 -5.83 -12.80
N TYR A 101 -1.88 -6.86 -13.65
CA TYR A 101 -2.42 -6.73 -15.01
C TYR A 101 -3.90 -6.38 -15.04
N GLU A 102 -4.66 -6.78 -14.00
CA GLU A 102 -6.06 -6.36 -13.86
C GLU A 102 -6.17 -4.87 -13.54
N ALA A 103 -5.28 -4.35 -12.68
CA ALA A 103 -5.22 -2.91 -12.44
C ALA A 103 -4.83 -2.14 -13.70
N LEU A 104 -3.86 -2.64 -14.48
CA LEU A 104 -3.44 -2.04 -15.74
C LEU A 104 -4.58 -2.05 -16.77
N ARG A 105 -5.35 -3.15 -16.89
CA ARG A 105 -6.53 -3.23 -17.74
C ARG A 105 -7.56 -2.14 -17.43
N ILE A 106 -7.79 -1.88 -16.15
CA ILE A 106 -8.70 -0.82 -15.70
C ILE A 106 -8.12 0.57 -16.04
N ILE A 107 -6.83 0.80 -15.77
CA ILE A 107 -6.15 2.07 -16.07
C ILE A 107 -6.17 2.35 -17.57
N GLU A 108 -5.91 1.35 -18.41
CA GLU A 108 -5.93 1.46 -19.87
C GLU A 108 -7.31 1.85 -20.39
N THR A 109 -8.38 1.25 -19.81
CA THR A 109 -9.76 1.50 -20.22
C THR A 109 -10.27 2.86 -19.72
N LYS A 110 -10.04 3.17 -18.44
CA LYS A 110 -10.59 4.38 -17.80
C LYS A 110 -9.75 5.63 -18.01
N LYS A 111 -8.47 5.48 -18.34
CA LYS A 111 -7.54 6.57 -18.62
C LYS A 111 -7.58 7.69 -17.57
N PRO A 112 -7.46 7.37 -16.26
CA PRO A 112 -7.49 8.38 -15.21
C PRO A 112 -6.38 9.42 -15.42
N LYS A 113 -6.53 10.61 -14.85
CA LYS A 113 -5.49 11.64 -14.88
C LYS A 113 -4.23 11.19 -14.15
N TYR A 114 -4.42 10.46 -13.04
CA TYR A 114 -3.36 9.99 -12.15
C TYR A 114 -3.54 8.51 -11.80
N ALA A 115 -2.43 7.79 -11.69
CA ALA A 115 -2.41 6.44 -11.15
C ALA A 115 -1.26 6.31 -10.14
N ILE A 116 -1.54 5.79 -8.94
CA ILE A 116 -0.56 5.65 -7.86
C ILE A 116 -0.45 4.19 -7.46
N ALA A 117 0.71 3.59 -7.71
CA ALA A 117 1.04 2.26 -7.22
C ALA A 117 1.87 2.30 -5.93
N GLU A 118 1.61 1.38 -5.02
CA GLU A 118 2.47 1.08 -3.86
C GLU A 118 2.83 -0.40 -3.87
N ASN A 119 4.10 -0.71 -3.57
CA ASN A 119 4.53 -2.09 -3.35
C ASN A 119 5.77 -2.18 -2.46
N VAL A 120 6.21 -3.40 -2.15
CA VAL A 120 7.42 -3.62 -1.37
C VAL A 120 8.66 -3.17 -2.15
N LYS A 121 9.68 -2.66 -1.44
CA LYS A 121 10.98 -2.26 -2.01
C LYS A 121 11.58 -3.32 -2.92
N ASN A 122 11.36 -4.60 -2.62
CA ASN A 122 11.95 -5.71 -3.37
C ASN A 122 11.52 -5.75 -4.85
N LEU A 123 10.40 -5.11 -5.21
CA LEU A 123 9.95 -4.97 -6.61
C LEU A 123 11.02 -4.29 -7.50
N VAL A 124 11.75 -3.31 -6.95
CA VAL A 124 12.84 -2.63 -7.67
C VAL A 124 14.21 -3.29 -7.44
N GLY A 125 14.25 -4.42 -6.72
CA GLY A 125 15.46 -5.20 -6.46
C GLY A 125 15.92 -5.95 -7.70
N LYS A 126 17.19 -6.38 -7.73
CA LYS A 126 17.82 -7.05 -8.89
C LYS A 126 16.98 -8.19 -9.47
N ARG A 127 16.30 -8.96 -8.61
CA ARG A 127 15.52 -10.15 -9.03
C ARG A 127 14.28 -9.80 -9.86
N PHE A 128 13.61 -8.69 -9.54
CA PHE A 128 12.34 -8.30 -10.14
C PHE A 128 12.47 -7.02 -10.98
N LYS A 129 13.72 -6.62 -11.27
CA LYS A 129 13.98 -5.42 -12.07
C LYS A 129 13.30 -5.47 -13.44
N GLY A 130 13.32 -6.63 -14.10
CA GLY A 130 12.65 -6.79 -15.40
C GLY A 130 11.13 -6.63 -15.30
N ASP A 131 10.50 -7.21 -14.28
CA ASP A 131 9.06 -7.07 -14.04
C ASP A 131 8.70 -5.59 -13.79
N PHE A 132 9.55 -4.87 -13.05
CA PHE A 132 9.35 -3.46 -12.76
C PHE A 132 9.54 -2.58 -14.01
N GLU A 133 10.57 -2.83 -14.81
CA GLU A 133 10.81 -2.13 -16.08
C GLU A 133 9.65 -2.37 -17.06
N GLN A 134 9.10 -3.59 -17.09
CA GLN A 134 7.92 -3.92 -17.89
C GLN A 134 6.69 -3.13 -17.43
N LEU A 135 6.46 -3.00 -16.11
CA LEU A 135 5.38 -2.18 -15.58
C LEU A 135 5.50 -0.72 -16.06
N LEU A 136 6.70 -0.13 -15.98
CA LEU A 136 6.91 1.25 -16.42
C LEU A 136 6.70 1.40 -17.93
N ALA A 137 7.15 0.43 -18.74
CA ALA A 137 6.94 0.44 -20.19
C ALA A 137 5.46 0.36 -20.56
N LEU A 138 4.69 -0.52 -19.90
CA LEU A 138 3.25 -0.62 -20.11
C LEU A 138 2.52 0.69 -19.78
N LEU A 139 2.88 1.35 -18.68
CA LEU A 139 2.31 2.65 -18.31
C LEU A 139 2.69 3.74 -19.33
N ASP A 140 3.93 3.71 -19.85
CA ASP A 140 4.37 4.64 -20.91
C ASP A 140 3.57 4.45 -22.20
N ASP A 141 3.38 3.20 -22.63
CA ASP A 141 2.58 2.82 -23.81
C ASP A 141 1.10 3.24 -23.65
N MET A 142 0.55 3.18 -22.43
CA MET A 142 -0.78 3.67 -22.10
C MET A 142 -0.91 5.19 -22.08
N GLY A 143 0.21 5.93 -22.26
CA GLY A 143 0.22 7.39 -22.33
C GLY A 143 0.51 8.09 -20.99
N TYR A 144 1.22 7.46 -20.06
CA TYR A 144 1.61 8.05 -18.78
C TYR A 144 3.11 8.31 -18.70
N ASN A 145 3.50 9.41 -18.05
CA ASN A 145 4.84 9.59 -17.52
C ASN A 145 4.85 9.05 -16.08
N SER A 146 5.80 8.17 -15.75
CA SER A 146 5.87 7.53 -14.45
C SER A 146 7.12 7.98 -13.68
N TYR A 147 6.91 8.43 -12.45
CA TYR A 147 7.92 8.84 -11.49
C TYR A 147 7.92 7.82 -10.36
N TRP A 148 9.08 7.34 -9.93
CA TRP A 148 9.11 6.37 -8.85
C TRP A 148 10.23 6.60 -7.86
N GLN A 149 10.00 6.25 -6.61
CA GLN A 149 10.98 6.32 -5.55
C GLN A 149 10.68 5.30 -4.45
N VAL A 150 11.73 4.80 -3.80
CA VAL A 150 11.59 4.05 -2.56
C VAL A 150 11.56 5.03 -1.40
N LEU A 151 10.45 5.04 -0.67
CA LEU A 151 10.25 5.88 0.51
C LEU A 151 10.25 5.01 1.77
N ASN A 152 10.73 5.56 2.88
CA ASN A 152 10.67 4.90 4.18
C ASN A 152 9.80 5.72 5.13
N ALA A 153 8.82 5.10 5.75
CA ALA A 153 7.86 5.79 6.64
C ALA A 153 8.55 6.63 7.73
N LYS A 154 9.70 6.18 8.25
CA LYS A 154 10.47 6.93 9.25
C LYS A 154 10.99 8.27 8.75
N ASP A 155 11.20 8.42 7.44
CA ASP A 155 11.68 9.65 6.81
C ASP A 155 10.54 10.66 6.59
N TYR A 156 9.31 10.31 7.01
CA TYR A 156 8.09 11.10 6.85
C TYR A 156 7.26 11.17 8.14
N GLY A 157 7.94 11.12 9.30
CA GLY A 157 7.33 11.38 10.60
C GLY A 157 6.65 10.17 11.26
N ILE A 158 6.73 8.96 10.69
CA ILE A 158 6.16 7.75 11.28
C ILE A 158 7.29 6.90 11.87
N PRO A 159 7.27 6.56 13.17
CA PRO A 159 8.34 5.78 13.82
C PRO A 159 8.30 4.29 13.43
N GLN A 160 8.32 4.02 12.13
CA GLN A 160 8.30 2.68 11.55
C GLN A 160 9.33 2.57 10.42
N ASN A 161 10.22 1.58 10.49
CA ASN A 161 11.10 1.25 9.38
C ASN A 161 10.34 0.44 8.32
N ARG A 162 9.64 1.14 7.42
CA ARG A 162 8.81 0.55 6.36
C ARG A 162 9.19 1.17 5.01
N GLU A 163 9.98 0.44 4.25
CA GLU A 163 10.36 0.84 2.90
C GLU A 163 9.34 0.34 1.88
N ARG A 164 8.85 1.25 1.04
CA ARG A 164 7.93 0.96 -0.06
C ARG A 164 8.34 1.72 -1.31
N VAL A 165 8.18 1.08 -2.46
CA VAL A 165 8.25 1.78 -3.73
C VAL A 165 6.89 2.36 -4.05
N PHE A 166 6.90 3.64 -4.43
CA PHE A 166 5.74 4.33 -4.98
C PHE A 166 6.02 4.65 -6.44
N VAL A 167 5.01 4.41 -7.29
CA VAL A 167 5.03 4.82 -8.69
C VAL A 167 3.87 5.78 -8.91
N ILE A 168 4.20 7.01 -9.27
CA ILE A 168 3.23 8.07 -9.56
C ILE A 168 3.20 8.24 -11.08
N SER A 169 2.09 7.86 -11.69
CA SER A 169 1.89 7.96 -13.13
C SER A 169 0.93 9.09 -13.44
N ILE A 170 1.39 10.05 -14.22
CA ILE A 170 0.62 11.24 -14.64
C ILE A 170 0.40 11.13 -16.14
N ARG A 171 -0.86 11.27 -16.57
CA ARG A 171 -1.19 11.18 -18.01
C ARG A 171 -0.45 12.27 -18.78
N LYS A 172 0.16 11.91 -19.92
CA LYS A 172 1.10 12.76 -20.67
C LYS A 172 0.52 14.09 -21.12
N ASP A 173 -0.80 14.14 -21.38
CA ASP A 173 -1.51 15.34 -21.83
C ASP A 173 -1.64 16.44 -20.75
N ILE A 174 -1.53 16.04 -19.46
CA ILE A 174 -1.64 16.97 -18.32
C ILE A 174 -0.34 17.10 -17.52
N ASP A 175 0.66 16.26 -17.81
CA ASP A 175 1.91 16.25 -17.07
C ASP A 175 2.82 17.42 -17.45
N THR A 176 2.98 18.37 -16.55
CA THR A 176 3.89 19.51 -16.69
C THR A 176 5.35 19.16 -16.40
N LYS A 177 5.64 17.92 -16.01
CA LYS A 177 6.96 17.43 -15.56
C LYS A 177 7.51 18.16 -14.32
N ALA A 178 6.63 18.80 -13.57
CA ALA A 178 6.98 19.51 -12.34
C ALA A 178 6.89 18.64 -11.09
N PHE A 179 6.46 17.36 -11.22
CA PHE A 179 6.33 16.45 -10.10
C PHE A 179 7.69 16.15 -9.45
N SER A 180 7.76 16.23 -8.13
CA SER A 180 8.88 15.75 -7.33
C SER A 180 8.36 15.06 -6.07
N PHE A 181 9.09 14.04 -5.60
CA PHE A 181 8.78 13.42 -4.32
C PHE A 181 9.09 14.39 -3.17
N PRO A 182 8.34 14.30 -2.05
CA PRO A 182 8.56 15.16 -0.90
C PRO A 182 9.95 14.94 -0.29
N GLU A 183 10.52 15.98 0.29
CA GLU A 183 11.77 15.90 1.01
C GLU A 183 11.62 15.13 2.33
N LYS A 184 12.69 14.46 2.72
CA LYS A 184 12.74 13.72 3.99
C LYS A 184 12.64 14.67 5.17
N GLN A 185 11.93 14.24 6.20
CA GLN A 185 11.76 14.96 7.44
C GLN A 185 12.53 14.26 8.56
N LYS A 186 12.99 15.05 9.54
CA LYS A 186 13.59 14.49 10.76
C LYS A 186 12.50 13.81 11.57
N LEU A 187 12.71 12.53 11.88
CA LEU A 187 11.84 11.80 12.80
C LEU A 187 11.99 12.36 14.22
N THR A 188 10.89 12.83 14.79
CA THR A 188 10.82 13.36 16.16
C THR A 188 10.02 12.47 17.10
N LEU A 189 9.24 11.54 16.54
CA LEU A 189 8.39 10.60 17.28
C LEU A 189 9.10 9.25 17.45
N CYS A 190 8.87 8.60 18.59
CA CYS A 190 9.24 7.22 18.83
C CYS A 190 8.00 6.32 18.96
N LEU A 191 8.19 5.01 19.05
CA LEU A 191 7.08 4.06 19.19
C LEU A 191 6.22 4.36 20.42
N ARG A 192 6.84 4.78 21.53
CA ARG A 192 6.12 5.11 22.77
C ARG A 192 5.07 6.20 22.57
N ASP A 193 5.36 7.21 21.75
CA ASP A 193 4.43 8.32 21.45
C ASP A 193 3.18 7.87 20.67
N MET A 194 3.22 6.64 20.13
CA MET A 194 2.12 6.05 19.35
C MET A 194 1.28 5.07 20.18
N LEU A 195 1.70 4.76 21.41
CA LEU A 195 1.00 3.82 22.26
C LEU A 195 -0.14 4.52 23.00
N GLU A 196 -1.24 3.80 23.21
CA GLU A 196 -2.34 4.25 24.05
C GLU A 196 -1.93 4.17 25.53
N GLU A 197 -2.29 5.19 26.33
CA GLU A 197 -2.01 5.20 27.77
C GLU A 197 -2.78 4.12 28.52
N THR A 198 -3.99 3.80 28.06
CA THR A 198 -4.87 2.80 28.66
C THR A 198 -5.35 1.83 27.61
N VAL A 199 -5.07 0.55 27.81
CA VAL A 199 -5.47 -0.54 26.93
C VAL A 199 -6.30 -1.55 27.69
N ASP A 200 -7.44 -1.97 27.15
CA ASP A 200 -8.27 -3.03 27.75
C ASP A 200 -7.47 -4.33 27.87
N SER A 201 -7.58 -4.97 29.05
CA SER A 201 -6.83 -6.21 29.37
C SER A 201 -7.03 -7.35 28.37
N LYS A 202 -8.15 -7.37 27.65
CA LYS A 202 -8.42 -8.38 26.60
C LYS A 202 -7.44 -8.34 25.43
N TYR A 203 -6.73 -7.21 25.23
CA TYR A 203 -5.73 -7.05 24.17
C TYR A 203 -4.31 -7.44 24.60
N PHE A 204 -4.08 -7.69 25.89
CA PHE A 204 -2.77 -8.16 26.36
C PHE A 204 -2.59 -9.65 26.04
N LEU A 205 -1.40 -9.98 25.53
CA LEU A 205 -0.99 -11.36 25.37
C LEU A 205 -0.62 -11.92 26.75
N THR A 206 -1.32 -12.94 27.20
CA THR A 206 -1.12 -13.55 28.52
C THR A 206 -0.78 -15.03 28.43
N GLY A 207 -0.16 -15.59 29.45
CA GLY A 207 0.08 -17.02 29.60
C GLY A 207 1.12 -17.56 28.62
N LYS A 208 0.71 -18.41 27.69
CA LYS A 208 1.62 -19.11 26.75
C LYS A 208 2.53 -18.19 25.89
N TYR A 209 2.29 -16.89 25.92
CA TYR A 209 3.08 -15.92 25.16
C TYR A 209 4.21 -15.30 25.97
N ASP A 210 4.24 -15.47 27.29
CA ASP A 210 5.27 -14.90 28.17
C ASP A 210 6.69 -15.45 27.86
N SER A 211 6.74 -16.69 27.33
CA SER A 211 7.99 -17.31 26.87
C SER A 211 8.45 -16.87 25.48
N ILE A 212 7.63 -16.14 24.76
CA ILE A 212 7.87 -15.72 23.36
C ILE A 212 8.56 -14.34 23.31
N VAL A 213 8.35 -13.52 24.34
CA VAL A 213 8.95 -12.20 24.46
C VAL A 213 10.17 -12.31 25.37
N LYS A 214 11.37 -12.21 24.78
CA LYS A 214 12.63 -12.11 25.54
C LYS A 214 13.09 -10.65 25.51
N VAL A 215 13.15 -10.02 26.67
CA VAL A 215 13.82 -8.73 26.86
C VAL A 215 15.29 -9.00 27.03
N ASN A 216 16.14 -8.44 26.19
CA ASN A 216 17.58 -8.51 26.36
C ASN A 216 18.04 -7.23 27.08
N ASP A 217 18.61 -7.39 28.28
CA ASP A 217 18.97 -6.29 29.16
C ASP A 217 20.01 -5.29 28.58
N ASN A 218 20.70 -5.67 27.49
CA ASN A 218 21.69 -4.81 26.83
C ASN A 218 21.14 -3.99 25.64
N TYR A 219 19.92 -4.27 25.19
CA TYR A 219 19.22 -3.52 24.16
C TYR A 219 17.75 -3.63 24.46
N SER A 220 16.99 -2.56 24.34
CA SER A 220 15.53 -2.56 24.41
C SER A 220 14.92 -3.32 23.21
N LEU A 221 15.37 -4.57 23.01
CA LEU A 221 15.00 -5.41 21.90
C LEU A 221 13.96 -6.41 22.36
N LEU A 222 12.69 -6.16 22.06
CA LEU A 222 11.64 -7.15 22.16
C LEU A 222 11.78 -8.13 20.99
N GLN A 223 12.40 -9.29 21.22
CA GLN A 223 12.34 -10.40 20.28
C GLN A 223 11.01 -11.13 20.48
N GLY A 224 10.04 -10.82 19.63
CA GLY A 224 8.86 -11.66 19.49
C GLY A 224 9.27 -13.05 19.00
N GLY A 225 8.79 -14.09 19.68
CA GLY A 225 9.11 -15.49 19.37
C GLY A 225 8.78 -15.87 17.93
N VAL A 226 9.51 -16.84 17.42
CA VAL A 226 9.44 -17.33 16.04
C VAL A 226 8.17 -18.14 15.82
N PHE A 227 7.16 -17.56 15.22
CA PHE A 227 6.12 -18.32 14.55
C PHE A 227 6.52 -18.49 13.09
N GLY A 228 7.14 -19.62 12.75
CA GLY A 228 7.50 -20.08 11.39
C GLY A 228 7.79 -18.96 10.37
N GLY A 229 9.03 -18.73 10.00
CA GLY A 229 9.44 -17.72 9.02
C GLY A 229 10.64 -16.87 9.48
N PHE A 230 11.21 -16.13 8.59
CA PHE A 230 12.48 -15.43 8.77
C PHE A 230 12.52 -14.50 10.01
N ALA A 231 13.48 -14.71 10.88
CA ALA A 231 13.67 -13.98 12.15
C ALA A 231 13.79 -12.44 11.99
N SER A 232 14.16 -11.98 10.79
CA SER A 232 14.36 -10.55 10.51
C SER A 232 13.07 -9.73 10.36
N THR A 233 11.93 -10.35 10.07
CA THR A 233 10.66 -9.66 9.84
C THR A 233 9.82 -9.45 11.10
N ARG A 234 10.29 -9.97 12.25
CA ARG A 234 9.52 -9.99 13.52
C ARG A 234 10.23 -9.30 14.68
N ARG A 235 11.18 -8.44 14.39
CA ARG A 235 11.87 -7.67 15.41
C ARG A 235 11.10 -6.39 15.68
N VAL A 236 10.67 -6.21 16.91
CA VAL A 236 10.17 -4.93 17.43
C VAL A 236 11.35 -4.25 18.11
N TYR A 237 11.66 -3.04 17.69
CA TYR A 237 12.74 -2.23 18.27
C TYR A 237 12.09 -1.10 19.07
N GLU A 238 12.43 -1.01 20.35
CA GLU A 238 12.21 0.20 21.13
C GLU A 238 13.43 1.11 20.89
N THR A 239 13.20 2.29 20.37
CA THR A 239 14.25 3.31 20.27
C THR A 239 14.23 4.13 21.56
N THR A 240 15.30 4.03 22.35
CA THR A 240 15.59 4.94 23.47
C THR A 240 15.94 6.32 22.97
#